data_173d71460396e2e76d56e61fe7b39ee5
#
_entry.id   173d71460396e2e76d56e61fe7b39ee5
#
_cell.length_a   1.000
_cell.length_b   1.000
_cell.length_c   1.000
_cell.angle_alpha   90.00
_cell.angle_beta   90.00
_cell.angle_gamma   90.00
#
_symmetry.space_group_name_H-M   'P 1'
#
loop_
_entity.id
_entity.type
_entity.pdbx_description
1 polymer ?
#
loop_
_entity_poly.entity_id
_entity_poly.type
_entity_poly.pdbx_seq_one_letter_code
_entity_poly.pdbx_strand_id
1 'polypeptide(L)'
;MGLLDGKVALVTGGSRGIGKAIALKFASEGADVVFTYLSNKAAAEQTEQELGQFGHRVKAYASDASSFESAHELVKQVIEDFSRIDILVNNAGITRDTLLMRMTEQQIYAFPAG
;
A
#
# COMPACT_ATOMS: atom_id res chain seq x y z
N MET A 1 -19.27 -9.65 2.44
CA MET A 1 -18.22 -9.95 3.41
C MET A 1 -16.93 -10.21 2.69
N GLY A 2 -15.90 -9.47 3.01
CA GLY A 2 -14.66 -9.57 2.28
C GLY A 2 -13.66 -10.52 2.90
N LEU A 3 -12.79 -11.08 2.06
CA LEU A 3 -11.72 -11.96 2.53
C LEU A 3 -10.69 -11.23 3.37
N LEU A 4 -10.60 -9.91 3.22
CA LEU A 4 -9.58 -9.09 3.87
C LEU A 4 -10.13 -8.13 4.91
N ASP A 5 -11.33 -8.40 5.40
CA ASP A 5 -11.93 -7.55 6.43
C ASP A 5 -10.99 -7.40 7.62
N GLY A 6 -10.75 -6.17 8.03
CA GLY A 6 -9.89 -5.88 9.15
C GLY A 6 -8.39 -5.91 8.87
N LYS A 7 -8.00 -6.20 7.63
CA LYS A 7 -6.59 -6.21 7.25
C LYS A 7 -6.17 -4.85 6.71
N VAL A 8 -4.90 -4.54 6.87
CA VAL A 8 -4.30 -3.33 6.32
C VAL A 8 -3.31 -3.72 5.24
N ALA A 9 -3.52 -3.21 4.04
CA ALA A 9 -2.66 -3.51 2.90
C ALA A 9 -1.92 -2.26 2.46
N LEU A 10 -0.63 -2.38 2.24
CA LEU A 10 0.19 -1.31 1.70
C LEU A 10 0.62 -1.69 0.29
N VAL A 11 0.26 -0.87 -0.68
CA VAL A 11 0.60 -1.09 -2.09
C VAL A 11 1.49 0.04 -2.56
N THR A 12 2.74 -0.26 -2.88
CA THR A 12 3.62 0.77 -3.42
C THR A 12 3.28 0.99 -4.90
N GLY A 13 3.24 2.25 -5.30
CA GLY A 13 2.89 2.60 -6.68
C GLY A 13 1.43 2.32 -7.00
N GLY A 14 0.53 2.54 -6.06
CA GLY A 14 -0.88 2.19 -6.19
C GLY A 14 -1.76 3.20 -6.89
N SER A 15 -1.21 4.33 -7.36
CA SER A 15 -2.04 5.39 -7.93
C SER A 15 -2.52 5.12 -9.36
N ARG A 16 -1.92 4.17 -10.05
CA ARG A 16 -2.29 3.85 -11.43
C ARG A 16 -1.82 2.45 -11.80
N GLY A 17 -2.28 1.96 -12.95
CA GLY A 17 -1.82 0.72 -13.53
C GLY A 17 -2.13 -0.50 -12.67
N ILE A 18 -1.19 -1.43 -12.64
CA ILE A 18 -1.34 -2.69 -11.91
C ILE A 18 -1.50 -2.43 -10.42
N GLY A 19 -0.74 -1.49 -9.87
CA GLY A 19 -0.85 -1.17 -8.45
C GLY A 19 -2.23 -0.67 -8.07
N LYS A 20 -2.83 0.17 -8.90
CA LYS A 20 -4.19 0.64 -8.66
C LYS A 20 -5.20 -0.50 -8.72
N ALA A 21 -5.03 -1.41 -9.70
CA ALA A 21 -5.92 -2.56 -9.83
C ALA A 21 -5.85 -3.46 -8.59
N ILE A 22 -4.64 -3.69 -8.08
CA ILE A 22 -4.44 -4.48 -6.87
C ILE A 22 -5.10 -3.79 -5.68
N ALA A 23 -4.89 -2.48 -5.55
CA ALA A 23 -5.46 -1.71 -4.45
C ALA A 23 -6.99 -1.77 -4.47
N LEU A 24 -7.59 -1.63 -5.66
CA LEU A 24 -9.03 -1.72 -5.82
C LEU A 24 -9.56 -3.10 -5.40
N LYS A 25 -8.84 -4.15 -5.80
CA LYS A 25 -9.25 -5.50 -5.42
C LYS A 25 -9.21 -5.69 -3.91
N PHE A 26 -8.13 -5.23 -3.28
CA PHE A 26 -8.01 -5.34 -1.82
C PHE A 26 -9.11 -4.56 -1.11
N ALA A 27 -9.40 -3.34 -1.56
CA ALA A 27 -10.46 -2.54 -0.96
C ALA A 27 -11.82 -3.21 -1.13
N SER A 28 -12.06 -3.82 -2.28
CA SER A 28 -13.32 -4.52 -2.53
C SER A 28 -13.48 -5.75 -1.65
N GLU A 29 -12.36 -6.29 -1.14
CA GLU A 29 -12.37 -7.44 -0.24
C GLU A 29 -12.36 -7.05 1.24
N GLY A 30 -12.50 -5.77 1.52
CA GLY A 30 -12.66 -5.31 2.90
C GLY A 30 -11.42 -4.74 3.56
N ALA A 31 -10.30 -4.70 2.86
CA ALA A 31 -9.07 -4.18 3.45
C ALA A 31 -9.08 -2.67 3.58
N ASP A 32 -8.43 -2.17 4.61
CA ASP A 32 -7.97 -0.79 4.63
C ASP A 32 -6.75 -0.73 3.72
N VAL A 33 -6.72 0.22 2.82
CA VAL A 33 -5.66 0.28 1.81
C VAL A 33 -4.84 1.55 1.95
N VAL A 34 -3.54 1.37 2.03
CA VAL A 34 -2.58 2.46 1.97
C VAL A 34 -1.79 2.26 0.69
N PHE A 35 -1.58 3.32 -0.06
CA PHE A 35 -0.78 3.20 -1.27
C PHE A 35 0.15 4.40 -1.39
N THR A 36 1.18 4.24 -2.21
CA THR A 36 2.14 5.30 -2.44
C THR A 36 2.10 5.80 -3.88
N TYR A 37 2.52 7.03 -4.04
CA TYR A 37 2.71 7.62 -5.35
C TYR A 37 4.00 8.45 -5.32
N LEU A 38 4.60 8.66 -6.48
CA LEU A 38 5.86 9.40 -6.54
C LEU A 38 5.62 10.90 -6.63
N SER A 39 4.88 11.35 -7.63
CA SER A 39 4.71 12.79 -7.84
C SER A 39 3.35 13.21 -8.35
N ASN A 40 2.56 12.31 -8.90
CA ASN A 40 1.26 12.67 -9.46
C ASN A 40 0.17 12.67 -8.40
N LYS A 41 0.09 13.80 -7.70
CA LYS A 41 -0.86 13.94 -6.60
C LYS A 41 -2.31 13.86 -7.09
N ALA A 42 -2.61 14.40 -8.26
CA ALA A 42 -3.97 14.37 -8.80
C ALA A 42 -4.44 12.94 -9.04
N ALA A 43 -3.59 12.10 -9.60
CA ALA A 43 -3.93 10.69 -9.81
C ALA A 43 -4.11 9.97 -8.48
N ALA A 44 -3.30 10.31 -7.49
CA ALA A 44 -3.41 9.71 -6.16
C ALA A 44 -4.73 10.09 -5.49
N GLU A 45 -5.12 11.34 -5.59
CA GLU A 45 -6.38 11.79 -5.01
C GLU A 45 -7.57 11.12 -5.67
N GLN A 46 -7.54 10.96 -6.98
CA GLN A 46 -8.59 10.26 -7.68
C GLN A 46 -8.67 8.80 -7.24
N THR A 47 -7.54 8.15 -7.09
CA THR A 47 -7.49 6.77 -6.62
C THR A 47 -8.02 6.65 -5.20
N GLU A 48 -7.67 7.61 -4.33
CA GLU A 48 -8.23 7.60 -2.97
C GLU A 48 -9.75 7.64 -2.99
N GLN A 49 -10.33 8.46 -3.86
CA GLN A 49 -11.78 8.55 -3.97
C GLN A 49 -12.39 7.23 -4.45
N GLU A 50 -11.77 6.61 -5.44
CA GLU A 50 -12.25 5.34 -5.96
C GLU A 50 -12.17 4.23 -4.92
N LEU A 51 -11.08 4.17 -4.18
CA LEU A 51 -10.92 3.17 -3.13
C LEU A 51 -11.89 3.44 -1.96
N GLY A 52 -12.12 4.70 -1.67
CA GLY A 52 -12.98 5.08 -0.56
C GLY A 52 -14.44 4.68 -0.73
N GLN A 53 -14.87 4.41 -1.95
CA GLN A 53 -16.27 4.01 -2.19
C GLN A 53 -16.63 2.68 -1.54
N PHE A 54 -15.63 1.87 -1.17
CA PHE A 54 -15.88 0.60 -0.51
C PHE A 54 -16.10 0.74 1.00
N GLY A 55 -15.95 1.95 1.54
CA GLY A 55 -16.30 2.21 2.93
C GLY A 55 -15.22 1.91 3.96
N HIS A 56 -14.01 1.59 3.52
CA HIS A 56 -12.88 1.31 4.42
C HIS A 56 -11.89 2.46 4.40
N ARG A 57 -10.91 2.42 5.30
CA ARG A 57 -9.91 3.49 5.37
C ARG A 57 -8.98 3.42 4.18
N VAL A 58 -8.65 4.58 3.66
CA VAL A 58 -7.74 4.70 2.52
C VAL A 58 -6.84 5.89 2.77
N LYS A 59 -5.55 5.72 2.49
CA LYS A 59 -4.63 6.85 2.56
C LYS A 59 -3.53 6.72 1.52
N ALA A 60 -3.17 7.84 0.91
CA ALA A 60 -2.09 7.92 -0.05
C ALA A 60 -0.91 8.66 0.57
N TYR A 61 0.29 8.16 0.35
CA TYR A 61 1.51 8.82 0.78
C TYR A 61 2.41 9.06 -0.42
N ALA A 62 3.02 10.23 -0.47
CA ALA A 62 4.07 10.51 -1.44
C ALA A 62 5.35 9.84 -0.92
N SER A 63 5.92 8.93 -1.69
CA SER A 63 7.09 8.19 -1.26
C SER A 63 7.87 7.70 -2.45
N ASP A 64 9.19 7.88 -2.40
CA ASP A 64 10.08 7.32 -3.41
C ASP A 64 10.42 5.89 -2.99
N ALA A 65 9.76 4.93 -3.61
CA ALA A 65 9.92 3.54 -3.27
C ALA A 65 11.31 2.97 -3.64
N SER A 66 12.11 3.72 -4.40
CA SER A 66 13.47 3.30 -4.70
C SER A 66 14.44 3.59 -3.55
N SER A 67 14.03 4.39 -2.59
CA SER A 67 14.85 4.77 -1.46
C SER A 67 14.53 3.90 -0.25
N PHE A 68 15.56 3.27 0.31
CA PHE A 68 15.39 2.45 1.50
C PHE A 68 14.91 3.30 2.68
N GLU A 69 15.47 4.50 2.83
CA GLU A 69 15.08 5.38 3.93
C GLU A 69 13.61 5.80 3.80
N SER A 70 13.18 6.15 2.60
CA SER A 70 11.79 6.51 2.36
C SER A 70 10.85 5.35 2.65
N ALA A 71 11.25 4.15 2.27
CA ALA A 71 10.45 2.96 2.54
C ALA A 71 10.33 2.70 4.04
N HIS A 72 11.42 2.87 4.76
CA HIS A 72 11.42 2.68 6.20
C HIS A 72 10.51 3.70 6.90
N GLU A 73 10.64 4.97 6.53
CA GLU A 73 9.79 6.02 7.08
C GLU A 73 8.33 5.80 6.74
N LEU A 74 8.04 5.32 5.54
CA LEU A 74 6.68 5.02 5.11
C LEU A 74 6.06 3.96 6.00
N VAL A 75 6.77 2.86 6.22
CA VAL A 75 6.25 1.77 7.06
C VAL A 75 5.98 2.29 8.47
N LYS A 76 6.90 3.07 9.00
CA LYS A 76 6.74 3.65 10.33
C LYS A 76 5.48 4.53 10.38
N GLN A 77 5.28 5.37 9.37
CA GLN A 77 4.13 6.25 9.31
C GLN A 77 2.82 5.47 9.21
N VAL A 78 2.80 4.41 8.41
CA VAL A 78 1.61 3.59 8.26
C VAL A 78 1.28 2.87 9.57
N ILE A 79 2.30 2.37 10.26
CA ILE A 79 2.08 1.74 11.57
C ILE A 79 1.51 2.73 12.56
N GLU A 80 2.00 3.97 12.55
CA GLU A 80 1.45 5.01 13.42
C GLU A 80 -0.02 5.32 13.10
N ASP A 81 -0.37 5.36 11.83
CA ASP A 81 -1.70 5.76 11.39
C ASP A 81 -2.72 4.62 11.42
N PHE A 82 -2.28 3.40 11.15
CA PHE A 82 -3.16 2.24 10.98
C PHE A 82 -2.92 1.13 11.99
N SER A 83 -1.89 1.24 12.79
CA SER A 83 -1.51 0.29 13.85
C SER A 83 -0.87 -0.99 13.34
N ARG A 84 -1.01 -1.33 12.08
CA ARG A 84 -0.50 -2.59 11.56
C ARG A 84 -0.38 -2.53 10.04
N ILE A 85 0.40 -3.44 9.48
CA ILE A 85 0.41 -3.74 8.06
C ILE A 85 0.36 -5.25 7.95
N ASP A 86 -0.66 -5.77 7.29
CA ASP A 86 -0.82 -7.21 7.13
C ASP A 86 -0.30 -7.68 5.78
N ILE A 87 -0.40 -6.84 4.76
CA ILE A 87 -0.03 -7.20 3.39
C ILE A 87 0.80 -6.07 2.81
N LEU A 88 1.93 -6.42 2.22
CA LEU A 88 2.75 -5.46 1.47
C LEU A 88 2.86 -5.93 0.03
N VAL A 89 2.41 -5.11 -0.90
CA VAL A 89 2.61 -5.34 -2.32
C VAL A 89 3.64 -4.35 -2.83
N ASN A 90 4.79 -4.86 -3.23
CA ASN A 90 5.85 -4.03 -3.75
C ASN A 90 5.73 -3.92 -5.26
N ASN A 91 4.95 -2.96 -5.72
CA ASN A 91 4.64 -2.77 -7.13
C ASN A 91 5.44 -1.64 -7.78
N ALA A 92 6.13 -0.83 -7.03
CA ALA A 92 6.74 0.40 -7.57
C ALA A 92 8.04 0.18 -8.33
N GLY A 93 8.30 -1.02 -8.79
CA GLY A 93 9.43 -1.29 -9.67
C GLY A 93 10.76 -1.28 -8.97
N ILE A 94 10.79 -1.53 -7.71
CA ILE A 94 12.03 -1.80 -7.04
C ILE A 94 12.51 -3.11 -7.57
N THR A 95 13.60 -2.98 -8.19
CA THR A 95 14.21 -3.98 -8.91
C THR A 95 14.51 -5.21 -8.12
N ARG A 96 15.32 -5.99 -8.60
CA ARG A 96 15.67 -7.34 -8.28
C ARG A 96 15.83 -7.68 -6.81
N ASP A 97 16.05 -6.73 -5.96
CA ASP A 97 16.12 -7.02 -4.55
C ASP A 97 14.76 -6.84 -3.96
N THR A 98 14.14 -7.93 -3.63
CA THR A 98 12.87 -7.88 -2.94
C THR A 98 13.09 -7.17 -1.61
N LEU A 99 12.41 -6.08 -1.44
CA LEU A 99 12.48 -5.35 -0.20
C LEU A 99 11.65 -6.10 0.83
N LEU A 100 12.32 -6.84 1.68
CA LEU A 100 11.66 -7.50 2.78
C LEU A 100 11.61 -6.52 3.93
N MET A 101 10.40 -6.09 4.27
CA MET A 101 10.21 -5.20 5.39
C MET A 101 9.53 -5.95 6.51
N ARG A 102 10.12 -5.85 7.67
CA ARG A 102 9.48 -6.36 8.86
C ARG A 102 8.43 -5.34 9.28
N MET A 103 7.19 -5.74 9.22
CA MET A 103 6.07 -4.84 9.48
C MET A 103 5.69 -4.85 10.95
N THR A 104 5.86 -5.99 11.60
CA THR A 104 5.82 -6.10 13.04
C THR A 104 6.93 -7.07 13.41
N GLU A 105 7.18 -7.29 14.69
CA GLU A 105 8.21 -8.21 15.10
C GLU A 105 8.00 -9.63 14.61
N GLN A 106 6.77 -9.97 14.28
CA GLN A 106 6.42 -11.35 13.98
C GLN A 106 5.92 -11.57 12.57
N GLN A 107 5.82 -10.52 11.77
CA GLN A 107 5.19 -10.63 10.47
C GLN A 107 6.07 -10.03 9.38
N ILE A 108 6.25 -10.77 8.33
CA ILE A 108 6.90 -10.28 7.11
C ILE A 108 6.03 -10.76 5.96
N TYR A 109 5.45 -9.83 5.25
CA TYR A 109 4.61 -10.13 4.10
C TYR A 109 5.06 -9.29 2.93
N ALA A 110 5.61 -9.92 1.91
CA ALA A 110 6.01 -9.24 0.71
C ALA A 110 5.47 -10.00 -0.50
N PHE A 111 4.71 -9.32 -1.31
CA PHE A 111 4.17 -9.88 -2.53
C PHE A 111 4.71 -9.06 -3.68
N PRO A 112 5.78 -9.49 -4.33
CA PRO A 112 6.27 -8.78 -5.48
C PRO A 112 5.26 -8.89 -6.60
N ALA A 113 4.85 -7.74 -7.12
CA ALA A 113 3.93 -7.68 -8.23
C ALA A 113 4.74 -7.34 -9.46
N GLY A 114 4.84 -8.21 -10.31
CA GLY A 114 5.57 -7.83 -11.42
C GLY A 114 6.19 -8.48 -12.33
#